data_108fbdab3ea12b15d848f1d9b57c0c22
#
_entry.id   108fbdab3ea12b15d848f1d9b57c0c22
#
_cell.length_a   1.000
_cell.length_b   1.000
_cell.length_c   1.000
_cell.angle_alpha   90.00
_cell.angle_beta   90.00
_cell.angle_gamma   90.00
#
_symmetry.space_group_name_H-M   'P 1'
#
loop_
_entity.id
_entity.type
_entity.pdbx_description
1 polymer ?
#
loop_
_entity_poly.entity_id
_entity_poly.type
_entity_poly.pdbx_seq_one_letter_code
_entity_poly.pdbx_strand_id
1 'polypeptide(L)'
;MNLKKIKSAIKQKTSHSRLILYSILLVGLLMGGINPVKAAGPEDSEVLAIVKVKIVPVVGEEIPEGTILIKNGRIAEIGTTVSIPPGTRIVEAKGLTAYPGMIDSYSSMGLVEISGVAATVDNRETGRINPQVKAIEALKYDSMHIPIARANGILAAVVAPSGGLISGQSTLIKLHGWTNRQMAIKESLAMVVELPGIRGGRRGFMGMGQPGAVSTERALAELKELFHKARMYEKRRAEAEKNLLLPRPDFDEASHFLLPVVKGELPVIFSVQADKDIIQTIKFVQEEKIKAIFYGVHQGFKVAEEIKKSGIPCLIGSLYELPPLWEDGYDALFLNPGILNRAGIKIAFSSSSSSAAKDLPYHAAKAAAFGLDRKEALKAVTIYPAEIFGVDKDLGSLEKGKLANLVLADGDLLELGTRIEKVFIEGKEVDLSNRYTELLEKFKRREKEKKP
;
A
#
# COMPACT_ATOMS: atom_id res chain seq x y z
N MET A 1 78.78 -6.43 -39.78
CA MET A 1 77.50 -6.32 -39.10
C MET A 1 77.16 -4.82 -38.97
N ASN A 2 76.09 -4.37 -39.58
CA ASN A 2 75.86 -3.03 -40.09
C ASN A 2 75.36 -2.07 -39.00
N LEU A 3 76.16 -1.06 -38.57
CA LEU A 3 75.85 -0.07 -37.54
C LEU A 3 74.51 0.66 -37.74
N LYS A 4 73.97 0.69 -38.96
CA LYS A 4 72.64 1.27 -39.24
C LYS A 4 71.48 0.46 -38.63
N LYS A 5 71.60 -0.86 -38.54
CA LYS A 5 70.56 -1.72 -37.92
C LYS A 5 70.53 -1.59 -36.39
N ILE A 6 71.69 -1.34 -35.73
CA ILE A 6 71.77 -1.16 -34.29
C ILE A 6 71.17 0.20 -33.87
N LYS A 7 71.42 1.27 -34.63
CA LYS A 7 70.84 2.58 -34.37
C LYS A 7 69.30 2.62 -34.56
N SER A 8 68.76 1.84 -35.51
CA SER A 8 67.32 1.73 -35.70
C SER A 8 66.62 0.98 -34.55
N ALA A 9 67.23 -0.11 -34.05
CA ALA A 9 66.69 -0.89 -32.95
C ALA A 9 66.70 -0.11 -31.58
N ILE A 10 67.75 0.71 -31.36
CA ILE A 10 67.82 1.55 -30.17
C ILE A 10 66.78 2.69 -30.21
N LYS A 11 66.56 3.29 -31.40
CA LYS A 11 65.57 4.36 -31.57
C LYS A 11 64.14 3.86 -31.42
N GLN A 12 63.85 2.60 -31.77
CA GLN A 12 62.54 1.99 -31.62
C GLN A 12 62.25 1.61 -30.16
N LYS A 13 63.29 1.15 -29.40
CA LYS A 13 63.13 0.76 -27.99
C LYS A 13 62.91 1.97 -27.07
N THR A 14 63.50 3.14 -27.38
CA THR A 14 63.28 4.38 -26.59
C THR A 14 61.94 5.04 -26.87
N SER A 15 61.35 4.82 -28.05
CA SER A 15 60.01 5.32 -28.39
C SER A 15 58.92 4.60 -27.59
N HIS A 16 59.00 3.27 -27.44
CA HIS A 16 58.00 2.47 -26.71
C HIS A 16 58.05 2.75 -25.20
N SER A 17 59.25 2.96 -24.61
CA SER A 17 59.39 3.30 -23.20
C SER A 17 58.83 4.66 -22.87
N ARG A 18 58.92 5.65 -23.77
CA ARG A 18 58.30 6.96 -23.60
C ARG A 18 56.78 6.91 -23.75
N LEU A 19 56.23 6.11 -24.65
CA LEU A 19 54.79 5.91 -24.77
C LEU A 19 54.17 5.27 -23.50
N ILE A 20 54.86 4.27 -22.92
CA ILE A 20 54.41 3.60 -21.70
C ILE A 20 54.46 4.58 -20.51
N LEU A 21 55.52 5.45 -20.40
CA LEU A 21 55.59 6.46 -19.37
C LEU A 21 54.48 7.51 -19.48
N TYR A 22 54.13 7.96 -20.69
CA TYR A 22 53.00 8.90 -20.92
C TYR A 22 51.66 8.29 -20.63
N SER A 23 51.48 6.97 -20.95
CA SER A 23 50.22 6.26 -20.61
C SER A 23 50.05 6.11 -19.10
N ILE A 24 51.11 5.81 -18.36
CA ILE A 24 51.04 5.71 -16.88
C ILE A 24 50.82 7.09 -16.26
N LEU A 25 51.41 8.16 -16.80
CA LEU A 25 51.18 9.54 -16.33
C LEU A 25 49.75 10.01 -16.61
N LEU A 26 49.16 9.65 -17.77
CA LEU A 26 47.78 10.00 -18.14
C LEU A 26 46.77 9.25 -17.28
N VAL A 27 46.99 7.97 -16.96
CA VAL A 27 46.19 7.18 -16.05
C VAL A 27 46.28 7.71 -14.61
N GLY A 28 47.48 8.16 -14.17
CA GLY A 28 47.67 8.80 -12.88
C GLY A 28 46.95 10.15 -12.75
N LEU A 29 46.88 10.97 -13.82
CA LEU A 29 46.11 12.24 -13.83
C LEU A 29 44.60 12.01 -13.87
N LEU A 30 44.13 10.97 -14.51
CA LEU A 30 42.69 10.59 -14.52
C LEU A 30 42.22 9.99 -13.18
N MET A 31 43.11 9.37 -12.41
CA MET A 31 42.80 8.84 -11.07
C MET A 31 42.93 9.88 -9.95
N GLY A 32 43.62 11.01 -10.20
CA GLY A 32 43.83 12.08 -9.19
C GLY A 32 42.59 12.95 -8.89
N GLY A 33 41.51 12.75 -9.61
CA GLY A 33 40.26 13.52 -9.45
C GLY A 33 39.08 12.77 -8.83
N ILE A 34 39.26 11.49 -8.45
CA ILE A 34 38.23 10.76 -7.70
C ILE A 34 38.40 11.16 -6.25
N ASN A 35 37.72 12.23 -5.84
CA ASN A 35 37.44 12.43 -4.43
C ASN A 35 36.81 11.14 -3.93
N PRO A 36 37.35 10.49 -2.86
CA PRO A 36 36.67 9.36 -2.30
C PRO A 36 35.27 9.86 -1.93
N VAL A 37 34.23 9.35 -2.59
CA VAL A 37 32.85 9.47 -2.09
C VAL A 37 32.98 9.00 -0.65
N LYS A 38 32.87 9.95 0.29
CA LYS A 38 32.89 9.67 1.71
C LYS A 38 31.80 8.62 1.88
N ALA A 39 32.22 7.36 2.09
CA ALA A 39 31.28 6.33 2.45
C ALA A 39 30.47 6.95 3.58
N ALA A 40 29.15 7.07 3.42
CA ALA A 40 28.28 7.51 4.49
C ALA A 40 28.67 6.63 5.68
N GLY A 41 29.24 7.27 6.71
CA GLY A 41 29.53 6.59 7.97
C GLY A 41 28.24 5.91 8.43
N PRO A 42 28.28 4.95 9.35
CA PRO A 42 27.07 4.39 9.91
C PRO A 42 26.16 5.58 10.24
N GLU A 43 24.96 5.62 9.59
CA GLU A 43 23.97 6.66 9.86
C GLU A 43 23.90 6.75 11.39
N ASP A 44 24.33 7.89 11.95
CA ASP A 44 24.21 8.13 13.39
C ASP A 44 22.82 7.73 13.77
N SER A 45 22.69 6.76 14.68
CA SER A 45 21.40 6.20 15.08
C SER A 45 20.60 7.36 15.67
N GLU A 46 19.81 8.04 14.81
CA GLU A 46 19.06 9.23 15.19
C GLU A 46 18.08 8.81 16.27
N VAL A 47 18.36 9.22 17.51
CA VAL A 47 17.46 9.02 18.63
C VAL A 47 16.58 10.25 18.73
N LEU A 48 15.28 10.05 18.65
CA LEU A 48 14.26 11.09 18.69
C LEU A 48 13.31 10.83 19.86
N ALA A 49 12.99 11.84 20.63
CA ALA A 49 11.94 11.79 21.66
C ALA A 49 10.85 12.83 21.37
N ILE A 50 9.60 12.36 21.28
CA ILE A 50 8.40 13.21 21.22
C ILE A 50 7.87 13.30 22.65
N VAL A 51 7.82 14.50 23.19
CA VAL A 51 7.51 14.72 24.61
C VAL A 51 6.29 15.59 24.81
N LYS A 52 5.65 15.47 26.00
CA LYS A 52 4.47 16.24 26.40
C LYS A 52 3.29 16.08 25.43
N VAL A 53 3.08 14.86 24.94
CA VAL A 53 2.08 14.53 23.94
C VAL A 53 1.00 13.62 24.53
N LYS A 54 -0.28 13.87 24.20
CA LYS A 54 -1.33 12.88 24.43
C LYS A 54 -1.09 11.72 23.46
N ILE A 55 -1.17 10.47 23.92
CA ILE A 55 -0.89 9.30 23.08
C ILE A 55 -2.13 8.43 23.00
N VAL A 56 -2.61 8.19 21.79
CA VAL A 56 -3.68 7.25 21.47
C VAL A 56 -3.07 6.06 20.73
N PRO A 57 -2.68 5.00 21.46
CA PRO A 57 -1.93 3.88 20.85
C PRO A 57 -2.79 3.00 19.96
N VAL A 58 -4.12 3.12 20.03
CA VAL A 58 -5.16 2.29 19.37
C VAL A 58 -5.28 0.89 19.98
N VAL A 59 -4.18 0.30 20.43
CA VAL A 59 -4.14 -0.92 21.23
C VAL A 59 -3.66 -0.56 22.64
N GLY A 60 -4.43 -0.94 23.66
CA GLY A 60 -4.17 -0.55 25.05
C GLY A 60 -4.84 0.77 25.43
N GLU A 61 -4.41 1.36 26.54
CA GLU A 61 -5.00 2.56 27.12
C GLU A 61 -4.38 3.84 26.58
N GLU A 62 -5.16 4.90 26.48
CA GLU A 62 -4.67 6.23 26.12
C GLU A 62 -3.79 6.81 27.26
N ILE A 63 -2.72 7.49 26.89
CA ILE A 63 -1.83 8.19 27.82
C ILE A 63 -2.10 9.69 27.69
N PRO A 64 -2.66 10.35 28.70
CA PRO A 64 -3.06 11.76 28.61
C PRO A 64 -1.90 12.71 28.34
N GLU A 65 -0.72 12.42 28.92
CA GLU A 65 0.55 13.11 28.62
C GLU A 65 1.69 12.12 28.78
N GLY A 66 2.49 11.94 27.74
CA GLY A 66 3.56 10.97 27.72
C GLY A 66 4.71 11.36 26.81
N THR A 67 5.60 10.40 26.64
CA THR A 67 6.79 10.48 25.78
C THR A 67 6.87 9.23 24.91
N ILE A 68 7.23 9.43 23.63
CA ILE A 68 7.55 8.38 22.67
C ILE A 68 9.03 8.50 22.34
N LEU A 69 9.83 7.51 22.73
CA LEU A 69 11.25 7.42 22.38
C LEU A 69 11.40 6.55 21.14
N ILE A 70 12.02 7.12 20.12
CA ILE A 70 12.26 6.48 18.83
C ILE A 70 13.74 6.26 18.64
N LYS A 71 14.14 5.03 18.26
CA LYS A 71 15.52 4.67 17.96
C LYS A 71 15.55 3.76 16.73
N ASN A 72 16.41 4.06 15.79
CA ASN A 72 16.55 3.28 14.54
C ASN A 72 15.21 3.09 13.80
N GLY A 73 14.39 4.14 13.74
CA GLY A 73 13.10 4.09 13.05
C GLY A 73 11.99 3.35 13.78
N ARG A 74 12.24 2.83 14.98
CA ARG A 74 11.26 2.07 15.78
C ARG A 74 10.98 2.74 17.12
N ILE A 75 9.79 2.49 17.66
CA ILE A 75 9.41 2.90 19.00
C ILE A 75 10.22 2.06 20.00
N ALA A 76 11.18 2.70 20.66
CA ALA A 76 12.02 2.04 21.65
C ALA A 76 11.31 1.95 23.02
N GLU A 77 10.60 3.03 23.39
CA GLU A 77 9.84 3.11 24.64
C GLU A 77 8.69 4.11 24.49
N ILE A 78 7.58 3.88 25.20
CA ILE A 78 6.39 4.72 25.21
C ILE A 78 5.77 4.69 26.59
N GLY A 79 5.42 5.85 27.16
CA GLY A 79 4.83 5.91 28.48
C GLY A 79 4.85 7.31 29.09
N THR A 80 4.39 7.40 30.34
CA THR A 80 4.42 8.65 31.13
C THR A 80 5.84 8.94 31.67
N THR A 81 6.61 7.91 31.95
CA THR A 81 7.96 8.03 32.48
C THR A 81 8.94 7.26 31.57
N VAL A 82 9.58 7.98 30.64
CA VAL A 82 10.52 7.43 29.69
C VAL A 82 11.89 8.07 29.91
N SER A 83 12.94 7.26 30.03
CA SER A 83 14.31 7.77 30.17
C SER A 83 14.84 8.20 28.82
N ILE A 84 15.13 9.49 28.67
CA ILE A 84 15.63 10.08 27.42
C ILE A 84 17.17 10.12 27.48
N PRO A 85 17.88 9.42 26.59
CA PRO A 85 19.35 9.45 26.57
C PRO A 85 19.91 10.85 26.25
N PRO A 86 21.11 11.20 26.74
CA PRO A 86 21.78 12.45 26.36
C PRO A 86 21.99 12.50 24.83
N GLY A 87 21.85 13.69 24.24
CA GLY A 87 22.02 13.91 22.81
C GLY A 87 20.80 13.54 21.96
N THR A 88 19.70 13.10 22.57
CA THR A 88 18.44 12.82 21.86
C THR A 88 17.83 14.11 21.29
N ARG A 89 17.44 14.08 20.02
CA ARG A 89 16.63 15.15 19.43
C ARG A 89 15.26 15.19 20.09
N ILE A 90 14.87 16.34 20.63
CA ILE A 90 13.56 16.52 21.30
C ILE A 90 12.58 17.22 20.36
N VAL A 91 11.38 16.66 20.27
CA VAL A 91 10.21 17.29 19.61
C VAL A 91 9.17 17.53 20.69
N GLU A 92 8.96 18.79 21.08
CA GLU A 92 7.86 19.15 21.98
C GLU A 92 6.54 19.13 21.22
N ALA A 93 5.55 18.39 21.77
CA ALA A 93 4.25 18.19 21.15
C ALA A 93 3.10 18.53 22.15
N LYS A 94 3.33 19.55 22.99
CA LYS A 94 2.33 20.01 23.96
C LYS A 94 1.04 20.46 23.23
N GLY A 95 -0.10 19.92 23.66
CA GLY A 95 -1.41 20.20 23.06
C GLY A 95 -1.72 19.39 21.81
N LEU A 96 -0.78 18.53 21.36
CA LEU A 96 -1.01 17.60 20.26
C LEU A 96 -1.29 16.18 20.76
N THR A 97 -1.93 15.42 19.91
CA THR A 97 -2.20 13.99 20.12
C THR A 97 -1.42 13.17 19.10
N ALA A 98 -0.69 12.17 19.58
CA ALA A 98 0.01 11.19 18.74
C ALA A 98 -0.91 10.01 18.44
N TYR A 99 -1.04 9.69 17.16
CA TYR A 99 -1.75 8.51 16.65
C TYR A 99 -0.83 7.69 15.75
N PRO A 100 -1.07 6.36 15.60
CA PRO A 100 -0.45 5.61 14.52
C PRO A 100 -0.92 6.16 13.17
N GLY A 101 -0.03 6.10 12.16
CA GLY A 101 -0.41 6.45 10.81
C GLY A 101 -1.52 5.56 10.27
N MET A 102 -2.47 6.17 9.57
CA MET A 102 -3.57 5.43 8.93
C MET A 102 -3.07 4.61 7.74
N ILE A 103 -3.76 3.51 7.45
CA ILE A 103 -3.49 2.57 6.37
C ILE A 103 -4.71 2.52 5.46
N ASP A 104 -4.56 2.96 4.23
CA ASP A 104 -5.58 2.79 3.19
C ASP A 104 -5.59 1.34 2.71
N SER A 105 -6.66 0.62 2.98
CA SER A 105 -6.70 -0.84 2.78
C SER A 105 -6.92 -1.27 1.32
N TYR A 106 -7.27 -0.36 0.42
CA TYR A 106 -7.39 -0.61 -1.03
C TYR A 106 -7.47 0.70 -1.80
N SER A 107 -6.53 0.90 -2.72
CA SER A 107 -6.38 2.16 -3.45
C SER A 107 -5.75 1.93 -4.83
N SER A 108 -5.92 2.88 -5.75
CA SER A 108 -5.13 2.98 -6.99
C SER A 108 -3.99 3.99 -6.89
N MET A 109 -3.53 4.31 -5.68
CA MET A 109 -2.51 5.33 -5.43
C MET A 109 -1.22 5.05 -6.22
N GLY A 110 -0.73 6.07 -6.94
CA GLY A 110 0.44 5.93 -7.79
C GLY A 110 0.22 5.14 -9.09
N LEU A 111 -0.95 4.52 -9.30
CA LEU A 111 -1.33 3.90 -10.58
C LEU A 111 -2.25 4.79 -11.42
N VAL A 112 -2.92 5.76 -10.79
CA VAL A 112 -3.84 6.68 -11.47
C VAL A 112 -3.58 8.08 -10.97
N GLU A 113 -3.18 9.00 -11.87
CA GLU A 113 -3.02 10.42 -11.53
C GLU A 113 -4.29 11.22 -11.86
N ILE A 114 -4.76 11.15 -13.11
CA ILE A 114 -5.95 11.84 -13.58
C ILE A 114 -6.81 10.83 -14.34
N SER A 115 -7.89 10.36 -13.74
CA SER A 115 -8.73 9.29 -14.29
C SER A 115 -9.29 9.59 -15.70
N GLY A 116 -9.45 10.87 -16.05
CA GLY A 116 -9.90 11.30 -17.39
C GLY A 116 -8.80 11.37 -18.45
N VAL A 117 -7.53 11.11 -18.10
CA VAL A 117 -6.39 11.19 -19.00
C VAL A 117 -5.72 9.83 -19.12
N ALA A 118 -6.03 9.07 -20.16
CA ALA A 118 -5.60 7.69 -20.34
C ALA A 118 -4.09 7.47 -20.16
N ALA A 119 -3.24 8.41 -20.59
CA ALA A 119 -1.79 8.33 -20.44
C ALA A 119 -1.29 8.39 -18.97
N THR A 120 -2.17 8.68 -18.01
CA THR A 120 -1.87 8.75 -16.58
C THR A 120 -2.58 7.66 -15.79
N VAL A 121 -3.14 6.66 -16.46
CA VAL A 121 -3.87 5.54 -15.89
C VAL A 121 -3.12 4.27 -16.22
N ASP A 122 -2.49 3.67 -15.22
CA ASP A 122 -1.67 2.46 -15.34
C ASP A 122 -2.05 1.42 -14.26
N ASN A 123 -3.36 1.25 -14.06
CA ASN A 123 -3.89 0.36 -13.06
C ASN A 123 -4.44 -0.96 -13.63
N ARG A 124 -4.31 -1.17 -14.94
CA ARG A 124 -4.81 -2.39 -15.62
C ARG A 124 -3.90 -2.85 -16.74
N GLU A 125 -3.84 -4.15 -16.91
CA GLU A 125 -3.15 -4.80 -18.01
C GLU A 125 -4.13 -5.35 -19.05
N THR A 126 -3.62 -5.66 -20.24
CA THR A 126 -4.37 -6.33 -21.28
C THR A 126 -4.70 -7.78 -20.90
N GLY A 127 -5.84 -8.27 -21.36
CA GLY A 127 -6.29 -9.63 -21.03
C GLY A 127 -7.15 -9.70 -19.77
N ARG A 128 -7.57 -10.92 -19.46
CA ARG A 128 -8.47 -11.18 -18.33
C ARG A 128 -7.80 -11.87 -17.15
N ILE A 129 -6.68 -12.55 -17.40
CA ILE A 129 -5.98 -13.39 -16.42
C ILE A 129 -4.52 -12.94 -16.35
N ASN A 130 -4.20 -12.11 -15.38
CA ASN A 130 -2.90 -11.44 -15.24
C ASN A 130 -2.25 -11.69 -13.86
N PRO A 131 -2.10 -12.93 -13.38
CA PRO A 131 -1.58 -13.20 -12.04
C PRO A 131 -0.11 -12.79 -11.85
N GLN A 132 0.64 -12.63 -12.95
CA GLN A 132 2.05 -12.21 -12.97
C GLN A 132 2.23 -10.71 -12.71
N VAL A 133 1.21 -9.90 -12.99
CA VAL A 133 1.28 -8.44 -12.86
C VAL A 133 1.41 -8.03 -11.40
N LYS A 134 2.33 -7.14 -11.09
CA LYS A 134 2.54 -6.59 -9.75
C LYS A 134 2.33 -5.09 -9.77
N ALA A 135 1.47 -4.58 -8.93
CA ALA A 135 1.18 -3.15 -8.84
C ALA A 135 2.43 -2.29 -8.55
N ILE A 136 3.42 -2.84 -7.85
CA ILE A 136 4.66 -2.13 -7.52
C ILE A 136 5.47 -1.74 -8.75
N GLU A 137 5.40 -2.50 -9.84
CA GLU A 137 6.17 -2.23 -11.05
C GLU A 137 5.64 -1.01 -11.82
N ALA A 138 4.33 -0.76 -11.74
CA ALA A 138 3.66 0.39 -12.35
C ALA A 138 3.55 1.60 -11.39
N LEU A 139 4.02 1.46 -10.14
CA LEU A 139 3.88 2.51 -9.14
C LEU A 139 4.66 3.76 -9.51
N LYS A 140 3.96 4.86 -9.68
CA LYS A 140 4.53 6.21 -9.80
C LYS A 140 4.81 6.77 -8.40
N TYR A 141 6.07 6.67 -7.97
CA TYR A 141 6.51 7.08 -6.62
C TYR A 141 6.40 8.60 -6.38
N ASP A 142 6.43 9.42 -7.43
CA ASP A 142 6.29 10.87 -7.39
C ASP A 142 4.85 11.34 -7.65
N SER A 143 3.84 10.47 -7.50
CA SER A 143 2.44 10.82 -7.63
C SER A 143 2.06 11.98 -6.71
N MET A 144 1.35 12.97 -7.26
CA MET A 144 0.88 14.12 -6.48
C MET A 144 -0.09 13.74 -5.36
N HIS A 145 -0.74 12.59 -5.45
CA HIS A 145 -1.69 12.11 -4.44
C HIS A 145 -1.02 11.62 -3.16
N ILE A 146 0.24 11.16 -3.25
CA ILE A 146 1.00 10.65 -2.11
C ILE A 146 1.22 11.72 -1.04
N PRO A 147 1.82 12.89 -1.31
CA PRO A 147 1.99 13.92 -0.29
C PRO A 147 0.66 14.51 0.19
N ILE A 148 -0.40 14.53 -0.64
CA ILE A 148 -1.73 14.98 -0.26
C ILE A 148 -2.35 14.03 0.77
N ALA A 149 -2.32 12.72 0.52
CA ALA A 149 -2.82 11.71 1.46
C ALA A 149 -2.02 11.71 2.77
N ARG A 150 -0.68 11.79 2.66
CA ARG A 150 0.21 11.86 3.81
C ARG A 150 -0.08 13.07 4.72
N ALA A 151 -0.35 14.23 4.13
CA ALA A 151 -0.71 15.43 4.87
C ALA A 151 -2.06 15.30 5.64
N ASN A 152 -2.85 14.29 5.33
CA ASN A 152 -4.08 13.95 6.08
C ASN A 152 -3.92 12.68 6.95
N GLY A 153 -2.67 12.28 7.25
CA GLY A 153 -2.36 11.24 8.22
C GLY A 153 -2.36 9.82 7.68
N ILE A 154 -2.50 9.60 6.37
CA ILE A 154 -2.35 8.28 5.75
C ILE A 154 -0.86 8.05 5.49
N LEU A 155 -0.28 7.03 6.12
CA LEU A 155 1.15 6.76 6.03
C LEU A 155 1.50 5.48 5.26
N ALA A 156 0.52 4.62 5.04
CA ALA A 156 0.65 3.44 4.21
C ALA A 156 -0.61 3.22 3.35
N ALA A 157 -0.46 2.55 2.22
CA ALA A 157 -1.56 2.22 1.34
C ALA A 157 -1.36 0.88 0.65
N VAL A 158 -2.43 0.11 0.55
CA VAL A 158 -2.51 -1.05 -0.33
C VAL A 158 -2.85 -0.55 -1.73
N VAL A 159 -1.91 -0.71 -2.63
CA VAL A 159 -2.08 -0.35 -4.04
C VAL A 159 -2.46 -1.60 -4.81
N ALA A 160 -3.60 -1.56 -5.47
CA ALA A 160 -4.18 -2.71 -6.16
C ALA A 160 -4.37 -2.43 -7.66
N PRO A 161 -3.99 -3.37 -8.53
CA PRO A 161 -4.33 -3.31 -9.94
C PRO A 161 -5.83 -3.60 -10.12
N SER A 162 -6.37 -3.27 -11.28
CA SER A 162 -7.77 -3.51 -11.63
C SER A 162 -7.88 -4.06 -13.06
N GLY A 163 -9.06 -4.59 -13.38
CA GLY A 163 -9.38 -5.08 -14.73
C GLY A 163 -9.13 -6.58 -14.92
N GLY A 164 -9.96 -7.17 -15.76
CA GLY A 164 -9.97 -8.62 -15.98
C GLY A 164 -10.70 -9.40 -14.88
N LEU A 165 -10.46 -10.70 -14.80
CA LEU A 165 -10.91 -11.57 -13.72
C LEU A 165 -9.84 -11.69 -12.65
N ILE A 166 -8.58 -11.90 -13.06
CA ILE A 166 -7.42 -11.80 -12.20
C ILE A 166 -6.64 -10.57 -12.64
N SER A 167 -6.67 -9.51 -11.82
CA SER A 167 -6.07 -8.21 -12.16
C SER A 167 -4.56 -8.19 -11.92
N GLY A 168 -4.05 -9.02 -11.01
CA GLY A 168 -2.65 -9.06 -10.61
C GLY A 168 -2.48 -9.05 -9.09
N GLN A 169 -1.28 -8.73 -8.64
CA GLN A 169 -0.88 -8.71 -7.24
C GLN A 169 -0.85 -7.29 -6.71
N SER A 170 -1.56 -7.04 -5.61
CA SER A 170 -1.46 -5.78 -4.87
C SER A 170 -0.14 -5.68 -4.10
N THR A 171 0.24 -4.46 -3.78
CA THR A 171 1.42 -4.13 -2.98
C THR A 171 1.04 -3.26 -1.78
N LEU A 172 1.76 -3.35 -0.68
CA LEU A 172 1.68 -2.41 0.43
C LEU A 172 2.86 -1.45 0.37
N ILE A 173 2.58 -0.16 0.34
CA ILE A 173 3.59 0.90 0.29
C ILE A 173 3.52 1.80 1.52
N LYS A 174 4.65 2.35 1.94
CA LYS A 174 4.72 3.55 2.78
C LYS A 174 4.66 4.79 1.90
N LEU A 175 4.04 5.86 2.39
CA LEU A 175 3.84 7.08 1.60
C LEU A 175 5.06 8.03 1.67
N HIS A 176 6.27 7.46 1.66
CA HIS A 176 7.54 8.20 1.60
C HIS A 176 8.64 7.33 0.97
N GLY A 177 9.36 7.91 0.01
CA GLY A 177 10.46 7.26 -0.69
C GLY A 177 10.74 7.93 -2.04
N TRP A 178 11.88 7.63 -2.63
CA TRP A 178 12.34 8.17 -3.92
C TRP A 178 12.27 7.17 -5.07
N THR A 179 11.90 5.93 -4.75
CA THR A 179 11.70 4.87 -5.74
C THR A 179 10.57 3.96 -5.27
N ASN A 180 9.93 3.24 -6.19
CA ASN A 180 8.91 2.25 -5.88
C ASN A 180 9.42 1.20 -4.88
N ARG A 181 10.67 0.71 -5.02
CA ARG A 181 11.29 -0.25 -4.10
C ARG A 181 11.50 0.30 -2.69
N GLN A 182 11.91 1.58 -2.56
CA GLN A 182 12.04 2.21 -1.24
C GLN A 182 10.69 2.40 -0.56
N MET A 183 9.62 2.58 -1.33
CA MET A 183 8.27 2.71 -0.80
C MET A 183 7.63 1.36 -0.46
N ALA A 184 8.06 0.27 -1.09
CA ALA A 184 7.49 -1.06 -0.87
C ALA A 184 7.74 -1.54 0.57
N ILE A 185 6.67 -1.82 1.31
CA ILE A 185 6.69 -2.59 2.56
C ILE A 185 6.56 -4.07 2.23
N LYS A 186 5.68 -4.40 1.29
CA LYS A 186 5.48 -5.77 0.79
C LYS A 186 5.09 -5.72 -0.67
N GLU A 187 5.95 -6.24 -1.56
CA GLU A 187 5.78 -6.16 -3.02
C GLU A 187 4.61 -6.99 -3.54
N SER A 188 4.36 -8.16 -2.97
CA SER A 188 3.24 -9.05 -3.29
C SER A 188 2.44 -9.27 -2.02
N LEU A 189 1.31 -8.57 -1.89
CA LEU A 189 0.49 -8.57 -0.68
C LEU A 189 -0.70 -9.52 -0.79
N ALA A 190 -1.43 -9.46 -1.89
CA ALA A 190 -2.58 -10.30 -2.19
C ALA A 190 -2.82 -10.36 -3.70
N MET A 191 -3.39 -11.46 -4.20
CA MET A 191 -3.91 -11.56 -5.56
C MET A 191 -5.25 -10.84 -5.65
N VAL A 192 -5.47 -10.02 -6.67
CA VAL A 192 -6.72 -9.28 -6.88
C VAL A 192 -7.58 -9.99 -7.90
N VAL A 193 -8.80 -10.32 -7.50
CA VAL A 193 -9.84 -10.95 -8.33
C VAL A 193 -11.05 -10.03 -8.38
N GLU A 194 -11.44 -9.61 -9.57
CA GLU A 194 -12.64 -8.80 -9.78
C GLU A 194 -13.80 -9.65 -10.24
N LEU A 195 -14.77 -9.85 -9.37
CA LEU A 195 -16.02 -10.49 -9.72
C LEU A 195 -16.97 -9.47 -10.36
N PRO A 196 -17.91 -9.91 -11.20
CA PRO A 196 -18.91 -9.02 -11.80
C PRO A 196 -19.70 -8.28 -10.71
N GLY A 197 -19.68 -6.93 -10.77
CA GLY A 197 -20.36 -6.09 -9.78
C GLY A 197 -21.90 -6.04 -9.98
N ILE A 198 -22.57 -5.44 -8.99
CA ILE A 198 -24.01 -5.17 -9.06
C ILE A 198 -24.28 -4.26 -10.26
N ARG A 199 -25.22 -4.68 -11.12
CA ARG A 199 -25.63 -3.90 -12.29
C ARG A 199 -26.69 -2.84 -11.93
N GLY A 200 -26.38 -1.99 -10.95
CA GLY A 200 -27.29 -0.97 -10.43
C GLY A 200 -26.93 0.48 -10.77
N GLY A 201 -25.86 0.75 -11.51
CA GLY A 201 -25.51 2.10 -11.92
C GLY A 201 -26.40 2.65 -13.05
N ARG A 202 -26.20 3.91 -13.43
CA ARG A 202 -26.93 4.64 -14.51
C ARG A 202 -27.13 3.85 -15.80
N ARG A 203 -26.31 2.80 -16.07
CA ARG A 203 -26.48 1.86 -17.19
C ARG A 203 -27.54 0.78 -16.94
N GLY A 204 -27.79 0.38 -15.69
CA GLY A 204 -28.87 -0.55 -15.34
C GLY A 204 -30.25 0.08 -15.46
N PHE A 205 -30.38 1.37 -15.20
CA PHE A 205 -31.62 2.14 -15.35
C PHE A 205 -32.10 2.23 -16.81
N MET A 206 -31.21 2.09 -17.80
CA MET A 206 -31.59 2.10 -19.22
C MET A 206 -31.93 0.73 -19.80
N GLY A 207 -32.02 -0.33 -18.99
CA GLY A 207 -32.41 -1.66 -19.47
C GLY A 207 -31.47 -2.32 -20.49
N MET A 208 -30.30 -1.70 -20.77
CA MET A 208 -29.31 -2.23 -21.69
C MET A 208 -28.33 -3.13 -20.95
N GLY A 209 -28.76 -4.27 -20.47
CA GLY A 209 -27.89 -5.38 -20.14
C GLY A 209 -27.08 -5.73 -21.37
N GLN A 210 -25.73 -5.57 -21.32
CA GLN A 210 -24.91 -6.05 -22.45
C GLN A 210 -25.15 -7.56 -22.61
N PRO A 211 -25.58 -8.02 -23.83
CA PRO A 211 -25.63 -9.43 -24.11
C PRO A 211 -24.22 -10.03 -23.93
N GLY A 212 -24.08 -11.05 -23.07
CA GLY A 212 -22.80 -11.71 -22.83
C GLY A 212 -22.04 -11.31 -21.57
N ALA A 213 -22.64 -10.51 -20.67
CA ALA A 213 -22.00 -10.25 -19.38
C ALA A 213 -21.83 -11.56 -18.58
N VAL A 214 -20.63 -11.80 -18.14
CA VAL A 214 -20.27 -12.97 -17.33
C VAL A 214 -20.96 -12.86 -15.97
N SER A 215 -21.58 -13.95 -15.50
CA SER A 215 -22.14 -14.03 -14.14
C SER A 215 -21.03 -14.34 -13.15
N THR A 216 -21.23 -14.01 -11.87
CA THR A 216 -20.34 -14.39 -10.77
C THR A 216 -20.10 -15.90 -10.74
N GLU A 217 -21.14 -16.69 -10.94
CA GLU A 217 -21.04 -18.16 -11.01
C GLU A 217 -20.06 -18.63 -12.10
N ARG A 218 -20.17 -18.05 -13.32
CA ARG A 218 -19.26 -18.38 -14.41
C ARG A 218 -17.83 -17.93 -14.16
N ALA A 219 -17.66 -16.76 -13.52
CA ALA A 219 -16.34 -16.25 -13.13
C ALA A 219 -15.67 -17.16 -12.09
N LEU A 220 -16.43 -17.62 -11.09
CA LEU A 220 -15.94 -18.55 -10.08
C LEU A 220 -15.62 -19.94 -10.67
N ALA A 221 -16.42 -20.42 -11.63
CA ALA A 221 -16.13 -21.66 -12.35
C ALA A 221 -14.81 -21.55 -13.14
N GLU A 222 -14.58 -20.44 -13.83
CA GLU A 222 -13.30 -20.16 -14.54
C GLU A 222 -12.11 -20.14 -13.57
N LEU A 223 -12.26 -19.49 -12.40
CA LEU A 223 -11.22 -19.48 -11.36
C LEU A 223 -10.94 -20.90 -10.82
N LYS A 224 -11.97 -21.72 -10.64
CA LYS A 224 -11.82 -23.12 -10.19
C LYS A 224 -10.94 -23.91 -11.15
N GLU A 225 -11.18 -23.77 -12.46
CA GLU A 225 -10.36 -24.40 -13.50
C GLU A 225 -8.90 -23.91 -13.48
N LEU A 226 -8.69 -22.60 -13.29
CA LEU A 226 -7.34 -22.04 -13.19
C LEU A 226 -6.59 -22.56 -11.95
N PHE A 227 -7.25 -22.63 -10.80
CA PHE A 227 -6.66 -23.16 -9.57
C PHE A 227 -6.38 -24.67 -9.68
N HIS A 228 -7.28 -25.42 -10.33
CA HIS A 228 -7.02 -26.82 -10.63
C HIS A 228 -5.77 -27.02 -11.51
N LYS A 229 -5.65 -26.24 -12.60
CA LYS A 229 -4.47 -26.26 -13.49
C LYS A 229 -3.20 -25.94 -12.71
N ALA A 230 -3.22 -24.90 -11.86
CA ALA A 230 -2.07 -24.53 -11.05
C ALA A 230 -1.64 -25.66 -10.09
N ARG A 231 -2.57 -26.34 -9.41
CA ARG A 231 -2.28 -27.50 -8.56
C ARG A 231 -1.69 -28.67 -9.34
N MET A 232 -2.22 -28.94 -10.55
CA MET A 232 -1.70 -29.98 -11.42
C MET A 232 -0.30 -29.64 -11.97
N TYR A 233 -0.07 -28.38 -12.30
CA TYR A 233 1.25 -27.89 -12.70
C TYR A 233 2.29 -28.08 -11.60
N GLU A 234 1.95 -27.73 -10.35
CA GLU A 234 2.82 -27.95 -9.21
C GLU A 234 3.15 -29.42 -9.02
N LYS A 235 2.10 -30.27 -9.02
CA LYS A 235 2.30 -31.73 -8.84
C LYS A 235 3.25 -32.30 -9.88
N ARG A 236 3.08 -31.96 -11.16
CA ARG A 236 3.97 -32.39 -12.24
C ARG A 236 5.39 -31.88 -12.06
N ARG A 237 5.58 -30.63 -11.64
CA ARG A 237 6.90 -30.07 -11.32
C ARG A 237 7.60 -30.86 -10.21
N ALA A 238 6.90 -31.04 -9.09
CA ALA A 238 7.43 -31.75 -7.93
C ALA A 238 7.77 -33.22 -8.25
N GLU A 239 7.01 -33.88 -9.11
CA GLU A 239 7.31 -35.25 -9.57
C GLU A 239 8.54 -35.29 -10.49
N ALA A 240 8.68 -34.33 -11.43
CA ALA A 240 9.84 -34.23 -12.31
C ALA A 240 11.14 -33.85 -11.56
N GLU A 241 11.03 -33.10 -10.46
CA GLU A 241 12.18 -32.79 -9.58
C GLU A 241 12.67 -34.03 -8.83
N LYS A 242 11.77 -34.94 -8.46
CA LYS A 242 12.09 -36.21 -7.76
C LYS A 242 12.58 -37.31 -8.70
N ASN A 243 12.10 -37.32 -9.93
CA ASN A 243 12.43 -38.32 -10.92
C ASN A 243 12.89 -37.67 -12.22
N LEU A 244 14.19 -37.62 -12.42
CA LEU A 244 14.83 -37.00 -13.62
C LEU A 244 14.50 -37.66 -14.96
N LEU A 245 13.85 -38.85 -14.93
CA LEU A 245 13.37 -39.52 -16.13
C LEU A 245 12.01 -38.96 -16.61
N LEU A 246 11.32 -38.20 -15.77
CA LEU A 246 10.06 -37.56 -16.15
C LEU A 246 10.35 -36.24 -16.86
N PRO A 247 9.61 -35.92 -17.95
CA PRO A 247 9.74 -34.64 -18.61
C PRO A 247 9.27 -33.52 -17.66
N ARG A 248 10.07 -32.46 -17.58
CA ARG A 248 9.62 -31.24 -16.88
C ARG A 248 8.45 -30.63 -17.64
N PRO A 249 7.37 -30.19 -16.96
CA PRO A 249 6.31 -29.47 -17.64
C PRO A 249 6.83 -28.16 -18.21
N ASP A 250 6.32 -27.77 -19.38
CA ASP A 250 6.56 -26.45 -19.94
C ASP A 250 6.15 -25.35 -18.95
N PHE A 251 6.81 -24.20 -19.05
CA PHE A 251 6.49 -23.07 -18.20
C PHE A 251 5.08 -22.54 -18.52
N ASP A 252 4.16 -22.66 -17.57
CA ASP A 252 2.84 -22.08 -17.61
C ASP A 252 2.80 -20.88 -16.66
N GLU A 253 2.87 -19.67 -17.24
CA GLU A 253 2.96 -18.42 -16.49
C GLU A 253 1.78 -18.27 -15.53
N ALA A 254 0.55 -18.43 -15.99
CA ALA A 254 -0.63 -18.27 -15.15
C ALA A 254 -0.64 -19.26 -13.97
N SER A 255 -0.38 -20.54 -14.24
CA SER A 255 -0.26 -21.54 -13.18
C SER A 255 0.87 -21.23 -12.21
N HIS A 256 2.04 -20.81 -12.72
CA HIS A 256 3.19 -20.47 -11.88
C HIS A 256 2.89 -19.37 -10.86
N PHE A 257 2.30 -18.25 -11.31
CA PHE A 257 1.99 -17.11 -10.43
C PHE A 257 0.75 -17.33 -9.55
N LEU A 258 -0.06 -18.37 -9.82
CA LEU A 258 -1.16 -18.79 -8.95
C LEU A 258 -0.71 -19.81 -7.87
N LEU A 259 0.50 -20.36 -7.93
CA LEU A 259 0.98 -21.33 -6.92
C LEU A 259 0.90 -20.80 -5.49
N PRO A 260 1.33 -19.55 -5.16
CA PRO A 260 1.23 -19.05 -3.79
C PRO A 260 -0.22 -18.95 -3.29
N VAL A 261 -1.18 -18.70 -4.19
CA VAL A 261 -2.61 -18.67 -3.86
C VAL A 261 -3.11 -20.05 -3.48
N VAL A 262 -2.90 -21.05 -4.34
CA VAL A 262 -3.40 -22.41 -4.11
C VAL A 262 -2.68 -23.14 -2.96
N LYS A 263 -1.50 -22.66 -2.54
CA LYS A 263 -0.79 -23.09 -1.34
C LYS A 263 -1.25 -22.38 -0.06
N GLY A 264 -2.10 -21.34 -0.17
CA GLY A 264 -2.53 -20.52 0.96
C GLY A 264 -1.44 -19.58 1.51
N GLU A 265 -0.39 -19.33 0.74
CA GLU A 265 0.70 -18.40 1.09
C GLU A 265 0.32 -16.95 0.76
N LEU A 266 -0.37 -16.73 -0.37
CA LEU A 266 -0.85 -15.43 -0.83
C LEU A 266 -2.38 -15.39 -0.73
N PRO A 267 -2.97 -14.47 0.04
CA PRO A 267 -4.41 -14.30 0.09
C PRO A 267 -4.97 -13.72 -1.21
N VAL A 268 -6.27 -13.88 -1.43
CA VAL A 268 -7.00 -13.32 -2.56
C VAL A 268 -7.95 -12.24 -2.08
N ILE A 269 -7.84 -11.04 -2.65
CA ILE A 269 -8.84 -9.97 -2.49
C ILE A 269 -9.90 -10.20 -3.56
N PHE A 270 -11.12 -10.55 -3.15
CA PHE A 270 -12.27 -10.64 -4.04
C PHE A 270 -13.06 -9.33 -4.01
N SER A 271 -13.10 -8.62 -5.13
CA SER A 271 -14.03 -7.51 -5.30
C SER A 271 -15.44 -8.08 -5.49
N VAL A 272 -16.28 -7.94 -4.45
CA VAL A 272 -17.64 -8.50 -4.42
C VAL A 272 -18.57 -7.52 -3.70
N GLN A 273 -19.77 -7.28 -4.25
CA GLN A 273 -20.68 -6.23 -3.77
C GLN A 273 -22.05 -6.74 -3.33
N ALA A 274 -22.67 -7.62 -4.14
CA ALA A 274 -24.03 -8.12 -3.90
C ALA A 274 -24.07 -9.26 -2.88
N ASP A 275 -25.14 -9.34 -2.11
CA ASP A 275 -25.41 -10.38 -1.12
C ASP A 275 -25.28 -11.80 -1.69
N LYS A 276 -25.89 -12.05 -2.86
CA LYS A 276 -25.84 -13.34 -3.53
C LYS A 276 -24.44 -13.73 -3.98
N ASP A 277 -23.67 -12.74 -4.50
CA ASP A 277 -22.31 -12.95 -4.96
C ASP A 277 -21.37 -13.21 -3.78
N ILE A 278 -21.59 -12.52 -2.65
CA ILE A 278 -20.86 -12.76 -1.38
C ILE A 278 -21.06 -14.22 -0.94
N ILE A 279 -22.32 -14.72 -0.91
CA ILE A 279 -22.61 -16.10 -0.51
C ILE A 279 -21.94 -17.11 -1.45
N GLN A 280 -22.01 -16.89 -2.77
CA GLN A 280 -21.37 -17.76 -3.74
C GLN A 280 -19.85 -17.78 -3.57
N THR A 281 -19.25 -16.62 -3.32
CA THR A 281 -17.81 -16.50 -3.12
C THR A 281 -17.36 -17.16 -1.82
N ILE A 282 -18.15 -17.07 -0.73
CA ILE A 282 -17.87 -17.79 0.53
C ILE A 282 -17.79 -19.31 0.26
N LYS A 283 -18.77 -19.88 -0.45
CA LYS A 283 -18.76 -21.31 -0.80
C LYS A 283 -17.53 -21.68 -1.61
N PHE A 284 -17.21 -20.88 -2.64
CA PHE A 284 -16.02 -21.09 -3.47
C PHE A 284 -14.73 -21.09 -2.64
N VAL A 285 -14.54 -20.10 -1.76
CA VAL A 285 -13.38 -19.98 -0.89
C VAL A 285 -13.21 -21.20 0.02
N GLN A 286 -14.32 -21.70 0.59
CA GLN A 286 -14.33 -22.88 1.44
C GLN A 286 -14.00 -24.16 0.66
N GLU A 287 -14.57 -24.33 -0.54
CA GLU A 287 -14.28 -25.48 -1.44
C GLU A 287 -12.80 -25.48 -1.86
N GLU A 288 -12.28 -24.34 -2.30
CA GLU A 288 -10.91 -24.20 -2.79
C GLU A 288 -9.85 -24.13 -1.67
N LYS A 289 -10.27 -23.95 -0.41
CA LYS A 289 -9.42 -23.85 0.80
C LYS A 289 -8.32 -22.79 0.68
N ILE A 290 -8.68 -21.62 0.14
CA ILE A 290 -7.79 -20.48 -0.04
C ILE A 290 -8.05 -19.42 1.02
N LYS A 291 -7.07 -18.54 1.27
CA LYS A 291 -7.25 -17.36 2.11
C LYS A 291 -7.91 -16.27 1.29
N ALA A 292 -8.95 -15.67 1.82
CA ALA A 292 -9.70 -14.62 1.14
C ALA A 292 -9.86 -13.37 1.99
N ILE A 293 -10.00 -12.25 1.32
CA ILE A 293 -10.37 -10.93 1.84
C ILE A 293 -11.44 -10.39 0.91
N PHE A 294 -12.55 -9.89 1.44
CA PHE A 294 -13.57 -9.27 0.61
C PHE A 294 -13.33 -7.77 0.46
N TYR A 295 -13.57 -7.23 -0.72
CA TYR A 295 -13.53 -5.81 -1.00
C TYR A 295 -14.84 -5.33 -1.59
N GLY A 296 -15.30 -4.16 -1.12
CA GLY A 296 -16.56 -3.54 -1.54
C GLY A 296 -17.70 -3.88 -0.58
N VAL A 297 -18.18 -5.11 -0.59
CA VAL A 297 -19.23 -5.69 0.27
C VAL A 297 -20.42 -4.75 0.55
N HIS A 298 -20.92 -4.06 -0.50
CA HIS A 298 -21.92 -3.01 -0.34
C HIS A 298 -23.25 -3.53 0.29
N GLN A 299 -23.63 -4.76 0.00
CA GLN A 299 -24.77 -5.44 0.61
C GLN A 299 -24.38 -6.45 1.69
N GLY A 300 -23.17 -6.30 2.28
CA GLY A 300 -22.70 -7.17 3.35
C GLY A 300 -23.64 -7.20 4.57
N PHE A 301 -24.33 -6.11 4.83
CA PHE A 301 -25.32 -6.02 5.91
C PHE A 301 -26.46 -7.03 5.81
N LYS A 302 -26.79 -7.50 4.61
CA LYS A 302 -27.84 -8.52 4.37
C LYS A 302 -27.37 -9.93 4.71
N VAL A 303 -26.07 -10.18 4.71
CA VAL A 303 -25.44 -11.51 4.84
C VAL A 303 -24.30 -11.50 5.88
N ALA A 304 -24.43 -10.65 6.90
CA ALA A 304 -23.42 -10.47 7.93
C ALA A 304 -23.12 -11.77 8.70
N GLU A 305 -24.15 -12.59 8.96
CA GLU A 305 -23.97 -13.87 9.66
C GLU A 305 -23.18 -14.90 8.84
N GLU A 306 -23.38 -14.93 7.53
CA GLU A 306 -22.64 -15.80 6.60
C GLU A 306 -21.18 -15.37 6.51
N ILE A 307 -20.92 -14.06 6.41
CA ILE A 307 -19.55 -13.51 6.40
C ILE A 307 -18.87 -13.84 7.72
N LYS A 308 -19.55 -13.62 8.88
CA LYS A 308 -19.00 -13.95 10.20
C LYS A 308 -18.60 -15.43 10.29
N LYS A 309 -19.50 -16.34 9.90
CA LYS A 309 -19.24 -17.79 9.92
C LYS A 309 -18.07 -18.20 9.04
N SER A 310 -17.84 -17.47 7.94
CA SER A 310 -16.71 -17.72 7.03
C SER A 310 -15.37 -17.27 7.59
N GLY A 311 -15.37 -16.32 8.56
CA GLY A 311 -14.17 -15.70 9.09
C GLY A 311 -13.42 -14.79 8.12
N ILE A 312 -14.01 -14.46 6.96
CA ILE A 312 -13.38 -13.62 5.93
C ILE A 312 -13.49 -12.15 6.34
N PRO A 313 -12.37 -11.42 6.45
CA PRO A 313 -12.38 -9.98 6.74
C PRO A 313 -12.85 -9.17 5.53
N CYS A 314 -13.34 -7.95 5.78
CA CYS A 314 -13.92 -7.09 4.77
C CYS A 314 -13.20 -5.74 4.64
N LEU A 315 -12.78 -5.39 3.44
CA LEU A 315 -12.36 -4.05 3.07
C LEU A 315 -13.59 -3.29 2.56
N ILE A 316 -13.98 -2.27 3.31
CA ILE A 316 -15.16 -1.47 2.99
C ILE A 316 -14.80 -0.49 1.87
N GLY A 317 -15.55 -0.53 0.78
CA GLY A 317 -15.41 0.39 -0.33
C GLY A 317 -15.81 1.82 0.02
N SER A 318 -15.83 2.70 -0.97
CA SER A 318 -16.23 4.09 -0.78
C SER A 318 -17.65 4.18 -0.22
N LEU A 319 -17.82 4.97 0.85
CA LEU A 319 -19.14 5.28 1.41
C LEU A 319 -19.85 6.42 0.66
N TYR A 320 -19.12 7.16 -0.18
CA TYR A 320 -19.65 8.31 -0.93
C TYR A 320 -20.16 7.92 -2.33
N GLU A 321 -20.68 6.71 -2.43
CA GLU A 321 -21.33 6.19 -3.63
C GLU A 321 -22.84 6.10 -3.41
N LEU A 322 -23.59 5.95 -4.49
CA LEU A 322 -25.03 5.67 -4.41
C LEU A 322 -25.25 4.22 -3.93
N PRO A 323 -26.33 3.95 -3.21
CA PRO A 323 -26.72 2.59 -2.87
C PRO A 323 -26.76 1.71 -4.13
N PRO A 324 -26.34 0.44 -4.05
CA PRO A 324 -26.28 -0.44 -5.20
C PRO A 324 -27.65 -0.74 -5.79
N LEU A 325 -28.67 -0.82 -4.95
CA LEU A 325 -30.06 -1.02 -5.34
C LEU A 325 -30.95 0.05 -4.71
N TRP A 326 -32.01 0.42 -5.42
CA TRP A 326 -32.98 1.42 -4.95
C TRP A 326 -33.64 1.03 -3.61
N GLU A 327 -33.92 -0.26 -3.43
CA GLU A 327 -34.55 -0.79 -2.21
C GLU A 327 -33.62 -0.81 -1.00
N ASP A 328 -32.34 -0.65 -1.14
CA ASP A 328 -31.37 -0.71 -0.03
C ASP A 328 -31.43 0.53 0.89
N GLY A 329 -32.05 1.62 0.42
CA GLY A 329 -32.10 2.89 1.16
C GLY A 329 -30.82 3.73 0.97
N TYR A 330 -30.95 5.04 1.14
CA TYR A 330 -29.87 6.00 0.89
C TYR A 330 -28.71 5.90 1.88
N ASP A 331 -28.93 5.37 3.05
CA ASP A 331 -27.98 5.25 4.17
C ASP A 331 -27.37 3.85 4.33
N ALA A 332 -27.76 2.92 3.46
CA ALA A 332 -27.30 1.53 3.52
C ALA A 332 -25.78 1.40 3.58
N LEU A 333 -25.05 2.15 2.74
CA LEU A 333 -23.59 2.11 2.74
C LEU A 333 -22.99 2.69 4.02
N PHE A 334 -23.63 3.67 4.66
CA PHE A 334 -23.16 4.27 5.91
C PHE A 334 -23.37 3.36 7.12
N LEU A 335 -24.49 2.61 7.12
CA LEU A 335 -24.87 1.68 8.18
C LEU A 335 -24.09 0.36 8.11
N ASN A 336 -23.74 -0.07 6.90
CA ASN A 336 -23.11 -1.37 6.62
C ASN A 336 -21.87 -1.65 7.49
N PRO A 337 -20.87 -0.74 7.62
CA PRO A 337 -19.69 -1.01 8.46
C PRO A 337 -20.04 -1.28 9.92
N GLY A 338 -20.99 -0.52 10.49
CA GLY A 338 -21.46 -0.71 11.85
C GLY A 338 -22.17 -2.05 12.05
N ILE A 339 -22.96 -2.50 11.07
CA ILE A 339 -23.65 -3.80 11.12
C ILE A 339 -22.61 -4.94 11.08
N LEU A 340 -21.66 -4.88 10.13
CA LEU A 340 -20.62 -5.89 10.00
C LEU A 340 -19.73 -5.97 11.27
N ASN A 341 -19.33 -4.82 11.81
CA ASN A 341 -18.51 -4.77 13.02
C ASN A 341 -19.24 -5.34 14.23
N ARG A 342 -20.53 -4.98 14.45
CA ARG A 342 -21.36 -5.56 15.53
C ARG A 342 -21.56 -7.06 15.40
N ALA A 343 -21.58 -7.58 14.18
CA ALA A 343 -21.59 -9.03 13.94
C ALA A 343 -20.25 -9.70 14.30
N GLY A 344 -19.19 -8.92 14.59
CA GLY A 344 -17.86 -9.42 14.94
C GLY A 344 -16.97 -9.67 13.72
N ILE A 345 -17.30 -9.08 12.57
CA ILE A 345 -16.49 -9.14 11.37
C ILE A 345 -15.42 -8.06 11.44
N LYS A 346 -14.16 -8.43 11.17
CA LYS A 346 -13.07 -7.46 11.07
C LYS A 346 -13.20 -6.67 9.78
N ILE A 347 -13.30 -5.35 9.91
CA ILE A 347 -13.44 -4.44 8.78
C ILE A 347 -12.25 -3.49 8.68
N ALA A 348 -11.92 -3.04 7.46
CA ALA A 348 -10.98 -1.94 7.24
C ALA A 348 -11.54 -1.01 6.16
N PHE A 349 -11.33 0.30 6.28
CA PHE A 349 -11.77 1.24 5.26
C PHE A 349 -10.76 1.39 4.13
N SER A 350 -11.28 1.65 2.95
CA SER A 350 -10.51 1.93 1.75
C SER A 350 -10.98 3.21 1.08
N SER A 351 -10.05 3.92 0.45
CA SER A 351 -10.40 5.08 -0.38
C SER A 351 -10.90 4.68 -1.76
N SER A 352 -10.57 3.47 -2.21
CA SER A 352 -10.90 2.93 -3.55
C SER A 352 -10.29 3.72 -4.72
N SER A 353 -9.54 4.80 -4.46
CA SER A 353 -9.08 5.75 -5.49
C SER A 353 -7.84 6.52 -5.04
N SER A 354 -6.96 6.90 -5.98
CA SER A 354 -5.81 7.77 -5.70
C SER A 354 -6.24 9.15 -5.19
N SER A 355 -7.17 9.79 -5.89
CA SER A 355 -7.60 11.17 -5.59
C SER A 355 -8.43 11.27 -4.30
N ALA A 356 -9.15 10.21 -3.94
CA ALA A 356 -9.95 10.12 -2.72
C ALA A 356 -9.16 9.57 -1.52
N ALA A 357 -7.90 9.18 -1.70
CA ALA A 357 -7.11 8.62 -0.60
C ALA A 357 -7.06 9.54 0.64
N LYS A 358 -6.95 10.84 0.42
CA LYS A 358 -7.02 11.85 1.50
C LYS A 358 -8.31 11.83 2.32
N ASP A 359 -9.38 11.26 1.80
CA ASP A 359 -10.72 11.24 2.43
C ASP A 359 -10.92 10.00 3.33
N LEU A 360 -9.92 9.13 3.45
CA LEU A 360 -9.97 7.90 4.24
C LEU A 360 -10.49 8.10 5.68
N PRO A 361 -10.02 9.08 6.48
CA PRO A 361 -10.54 9.30 7.82
C PRO A 361 -12.02 9.68 7.84
N TYR A 362 -12.51 10.32 6.78
CA TYR A 362 -13.91 10.74 6.68
C TYR A 362 -14.87 9.59 6.34
N HIS A 363 -14.38 8.51 5.69
CA HIS A 363 -15.14 7.26 5.58
C HIS A 363 -15.39 6.65 6.96
N ALA A 364 -14.35 6.55 7.79
CA ALA A 364 -14.47 6.04 9.15
C ALA A 364 -15.36 6.93 10.03
N ALA A 365 -15.18 8.25 9.95
CA ALA A 365 -16.01 9.24 10.62
C ALA A 365 -17.51 9.14 10.23
N LYS A 366 -17.77 8.99 8.94
CA LYS A 366 -19.14 8.82 8.41
C LYS A 366 -19.78 7.56 8.96
N ALA A 367 -19.08 6.44 8.95
CA ALA A 367 -19.58 5.19 9.53
C ALA A 367 -19.83 5.32 11.03
N ALA A 368 -18.97 6.06 11.77
CA ALA A 368 -19.16 6.33 13.18
C ALA A 368 -20.43 7.16 13.43
N ALA A 369 -20.70 8.16 12.61
CA ALA A 369 -21.93 8.95 12.67
C ALA A 369 -23.21 8.12 12.41
N PHE A 370 -23.06 6.96 11.74
CA PHE A 370 -24.14 6.02 11.45
C PHE A 370 -24.08 4.72 12.27
N GLY A 371 -23.42 4.75 13.44
CA GLY A 371 -23.53 3.70 14.46
C GLY A 371 -22.41 2.67 14.51
N LEU A 372 -21.29 2.91 13.83
CA LEU A 372 -20.03 2.23 14.13
C LEU A 372 -19.42 2.88 15.39
N ASP A 373 -18.95 2.07 16.35
CA ASP A 373 -18.21 2.62 17.50
C ASP A 373 -16.98 3.42 17.04
N ARG A 374 -16.75 4.60 17.69
CA ARG A 374 -15.68 5.51 17.25
C ARG A 374 -14.27 4.92 17.39
N LYS A 375 -14.05 4.12 18.46
CA LYS A 375 -12.77 3.42 18.62
C LYS A 375 -12.58 2.35 17.56
N GLU A 376 -13.66 1.63 17.22
CA GLU A 376 -13.66 0.66 16.13
C GLU A 376 -13.44 1.32 14.76
N ALA A 377 -14.00 2.51 14.54
CA ALA A 377 -13.77 3.29 13.33
C ALA A 377 -12.28 3.69 13.18
N LEU A 378 -11.63 4.11 14.28
CA LEU A 378 -10.19 4.40 14.30
C LEU A 378 -9.35 3.14 14.07
N LYS A 379 -9.71 2.01 14.71
CA LYS A 379 -9.05 0.72 14.45
C LYS A 379 -9.17 0.27 13.00
N ALA A 380 -10.30 0.54 12.35
CA ALA A 380 -10.57 0.16 10.98
C ALA A 380 -9.77 0.94 9.93
N VAL A 381 -9.07 2.01 10.31
CA VAL A 381 -8.12 2.74 9.47
C VAL A 381 -6.66 2.61 9.96
N THR A 382 -6.42 1.85 11.03
CA THR A 382 -5.10 1.71 11.65
C THR A 382 -4.70 0.25 11.86
N ILE A 383 -5.07 -0.36 12.99
CA ILE A 383 -4.63 -1.72 13.34
C ILE A 383 -5.34 -2.81 12.54
N TYR A 384 -6.63 -2.68 12.20
CA TYR A 384 -7.35 -3.73 11.49
C TYR A 384 -6.82 -3.98 10.07
N PRO A 385 -6.53 -2.96 9.23
CA PRO A 385 -5.87 -3.23 7.96
C PRO A 385 -4.48 -3.88 8.15
N ALA A 386 -3.72 -3.51 9.19
CA ALA A 386 -2.44 -4.13 9.48
C ALA A 386 -2.58 -5.63 9.81
N GLU A 387 -3.57 -6.00 10.62
CA GLU A 387 -3.88 -7.39 10.98
C GLU A 387 -4.40 -8.20 9.80
N ILE A 388 -5.30 -7.62 8.98
CA ILE A 388 -5.85 -8.28 7.79
C ILE A 388 -4.74 -8.68 6.82
N PHE A 389 -3.73 -7.83 6.65
CA PHE A 389 -2.61 -8.07 5.75
C PHE A 389 -1.36 -8.68 6.41
N GLY A 390 -1.43 -8.98 7.73
CA GLY A 390 -0.36 -9.63 8.48
C GLY A 390 0.91 -8.78 8.61
N VAL A 391 0.74 -7.47 8.78
CA VAL A 391 1.82 -6.47 9.00
C VAL A 391 1.69 -5.75 10.34
N ASP A 392 0.83 -6.25 11.21
CA ASP A 392 0.53 -5.71 12.54
C ASP A 392 1.71 -5.75 13.52
N LYS A 393 2.72 -6.56 13.25
CA LYS A 393 3.97 -6.57 14.01
C LYS A 393 4.78 -5.27 13.86
N ASP A 394 4.59 -4.56 12.73
CA ASP A 394 5.33 -3.36 12.38
C ASP A 394 4.46 -2.10 12.33
N LEU A 395 3.15 -2.23 12.03
CA LEU A 395 2.26 -1.13 11.71
C LEU A 395 0.95 -1.17 12.54
N GLY A 396 0.19 -0.08 12.48
CA GLY A 396 -1.21 0.00 12.90
C GLY A 396 -1.45 0.41 14.35
N SER A 397 -0.44 0.43 15.20
CA SER A 397 -0.54 0.91 16.59
C SER A 397 0.77 1.51 17.09
N LEU A 398 0.71 2.29 18.19
CA LEU A 398 1.90 2.82 18.86
C LEU A 398 2.29 1.89 20.00
N GLU A 399 3.18 0.94 19.70
CA GLU A 399 3.66 -0.04 20.68
C GLU A 399 5.19 -0.20 20.55
N LYS A 400 5.83 -0.54 21.65
CA LYS A 400 7.27 -0.83 21.67
C LYS A 400 7.66 -1.88 20.63
N GLY A 401 8.68 -1.58 19.84
CA GLY A 401 9.22 -2.46 18.79
C GLY A 401 8.63 -2.21 17.40
N LYS A 402 7.46 -1.59 17.28
CA LYS A 402 6.85 -1.27 15.98
C LYS A 402 7.57 -0.11 15.30
N LEU A 403 7.41 0.02 13.99
CA LEU A 403 7.91 1.15 13.23
C LEU A 403 7.29 2.45 13.74
N ALA A 404 8.11 3.48 13.87
CA ALA A 404 7.67 4.79 14.30
C ALA A 404 6.98 5.52 13.13
N ASN A 405 5.84 4.99 12.71
CA ASN A 405 4.94 5.55 11.71
C ASN A 405 3.77 6.20 12.45
N LEU A 406 3.88 7.49 12.71
CA LEU A 406 2.93 8.21 13.55
C LEU A 406 2.66 9.64 13.05
N VAL A 407 1.55 10.17 13.48
CA VAL A 407 1.15 11.55 13.22
C VAL A 407 0.93 12.29 14.51
N LEU A 408 1.22 13.59 14.53
CA LEU A 408 0.85 14.52 15.60
C LEU A 408 -0.27 15.42 15.07
N ALA A 409 -1.43 15.39 15.72
CA ALA A 409 -2.62 16.10 15.31
C ALA A 409 -3.10 17.05 16.42
N ASP A 410 -3.73 18.17 16.04
CA ASP A 410 -4.33 19.14 17.00
C ASP A 410 -5.72 18.73 17.50
N GLY A 411 -6.22 17.55 17.07
CA GLY A 411 -7.52 17.03 17.43
C GLY A 411 -7.67 15.54 17.17
N ASP A 412 -8.92 15.09 17.09
CA ASP A 412 -9.25 13.72 16.74
C ASP A 412 -9.11 13.49 15.22
N LEU A 413 -8.43 12.42 14.81
CA LEU A 413 -8.20 12.10 13.40
C LEU A 413 -9.47 11.93 12.57
N LEU A 414 -10.58 11.59 13.19
CA LEU A 414 -11.86 11.40 12.54
C LEU A 414 -12.70 12.67 12.44
N GLU A 415 -12.16 13.83 12.85
CA GLU A 415 -12.82 15.12 12.73
C GLU A 415 -12.29 15.93 11.54
N LEU A 416 -13.19 16.50 10.74
CA LEU A 416 -12.84 17.26 9.54
C LEU A 416 -11.97 18.49 9.84
N GLY A 417 -12.14 19.10 11.02
CA GLY A 417 -11.39 20.29 11.42
C GLY A 417 -9.99 20.03 11.95
N THR A 418 -9.64 18.77 12.18
CA THR A 418 -8.33 18.38 12.72
C THR A 418 -7.22 18.58 11.69
N ARG A 419 -6.11 19.16 12.14
CA ARG A 419 -4.91 19.34 11.33
C ARG A 419 -3.82 18.38 11.78
N ILE A 420 -3.15 17.80 10.79
CA ILE A 420 -1.92 17.04 11.01
C ILE A 420 -0.77 18.05 11.05
N GLU A 421 -0.15 18.22 12.21
CA GLU A 421 0.95 19.17 12.41
C GLU A 421 2.31 18.56 12.04
N LYS A 422 2.51 17.27 12.34
CA LYS A 422 3.74 16.55 11.99
C LYS A 422 3.46 15.09 11.65
N VAL A 423 4.31 14.57 10.77
CA VAL A 423 4.29 13.15 10.34
C VAL A 423 5.68 12.56 10.50
N PHE A 424 5.72 11.35 11.03
CA PHE A 424 6.94 10.55 11.12
C PHE A 424 6.73 9.21 10.42
N ILE A 425 7.64 8.87 9.51
CA ILE A 425 7.67 7.58 8.82
C ILE A 425 9.03 6.93 9.10
N GLU A 426 9.02 5.76 9.71
CA GLU A 426 10.23 5.07 10.18
C GLU A 426 11.10 6.01 11.04
N GLY A 427 10.46 6.79 11.91
CA GLY A 427 11.09 7.74 12.83
C GLY A 427 11.65 9.02 12.20
N LYS A 428 11.57 9.17 10.89
CA LYS A 428 12.01 10.37 10.17
C LYS A 428 10.84 11.33 10.01
N GLU A 429 11.02 12.59 10.40
CA GLU A 429 10.04 13.64 10.16
C GLU A 429 9.92 13.91 8.66
N VAL A 430 8.70 13.91 8.12
CA VAL A 430 8.42 14.05 6.69
C VAL A 430 7.67 15.34 6.43
N ASP A 431 8.09 16.07 5.39
CA ASP A 431 7.45 17.30 4.97
C ASP A 431 5.99 17.07 4.52
N LEU A 432 5.11 17.96 4.93
CA LEU A 432 3.68 17.97 4.62
C LEU A 432 3.31 18.87 3.44
N SER A 433 4.29 19.58 2.86
CA SER A 433 4.05 20.38 1.67
C SER A 433 3.50 19.52 0.53
N ASN A 434 2.53 20.05 -0.18
CA ASN A 434 1.88 19.37 -1.28
C ASN A 434 1.27 20.41 -2.24
N ARG A 435 0.80 19.94 -3.38
CA ARG A 435 0.23 20.80 -4.42
C ARG A 435 -0.87 21.76 -3.91
N TYR A 436 -1.70 21.34 -2.95
CA TYR A 436 -2.76 22.19 -2.42
C TYR A 436 -2.22 23.31 -1.55
N THR A 437 -1.23 23.01 -0.69
CA THR A 437 -0.58 24.04 0.14
C THR A 437 0.20 25.03 -0.70
N GLU A 438 0.89 24.57 -1.76
CA GLU A 438 1.61 25.42 -2.70
C GLU A 438 0.65 26.36 -3.46
N LEU A 439 -0.47 25.83 -3.95
CA LEU A 439 -1.50 26.61 -4.62
C LEU A 439 -2.14 27.62 -3.67
N LEU A 440 -2.44 27.24 -2.44
CA LEU A 440 -2.98 28.15 -1.41
C LEU A 440 -2.06 29.34 -1.19
N GLU A 441 -0.76 29.10 -1.00
CA GLU A 441 0.21 30.18 -0.81
C GLU A 441 0.35 31.07 -2.07
N LYS A 442 0.33 30.46 -3.26
CA LYS A 442 0.34 31.20 -4.51
C LYS A 442 -0.87 32.15 -4.63
N PHE A 443 -2.08 31.67 -4.29
CA PHE A 443 -3.28 32.51 -4.37
C PHE A 443 -3.33 33.58 -3.28
N LYS A 444 -2.90 33.30 -2.06
CA LYS A 444 -2.77 34.30 -0.99
C LYS A 444 -1.83 35.45 -1.36
N ARG A 445 -0.73 35.18 -2.07
CA ARG A 445 0.18 36.23 -2.59
C ARG A 445 -0.52 37.13 -3.59
N ARG A 446 -1.28 36.58 -4.55
CA ARG A 446 -2.04 37.34 -5.54
C ARG A 446 -3.05 38.32 -4.93
N GLU A 447 -3.67 37.95 -3.82
CA GLU A 447 -4.60 38.86 -3.10
C GLU A 447 -3.86 40.00 -2.41
N LYS A 448 -2.67 39.79 -1.88
CA LYS A 448 -1.85 40.84 -1.26
C LYS A 448 -1.34 41.85 -2.30
N GLU A 449 -0.99 41.38 -3.50
CA GLU A 449 -0.54 42.24 -4.62
C GLU A 449 -1.66 43.10 -5.21
N LYS A 450 -2.94 42.73 -5.02
CA LYS A 450 -4.11 43.46 -5.52
C LYS A 450 -4.67 44.49 -4.54
N LYS A 451 -4.16 44.58 -3.29
CA LYS A 451 -4.54 45.68 -2.38
C LYS A 451 -3.73 46.91 -2.75
N PRO A 452 -4.38 48.05 -3.18
CA PRO A 452 -3.70 49.30 -3.49
C PRO A 452 -3.01 49.90 -2.26
#